data_b167db474666a5343b2f68091d551179
#
_entry.id   b167db474666a5343b2f68091d551179
#
_cell.length_a   1.000
_cell.length_b   1.000
_cell.length_c   1.000
_cell.angle_alpha   90.00
_cell.angle_beta   90.00
_cell.angle_gamma   90.00
#
_symmetry.space_group_name_H-M   'P 1'
#
loop_
_entity.id
_entity.type
_entity.pdbx_description
1 polymer ?
#
loop_
_entity_poly.entity_id
_entity_poly.type
_entity_poly.pdbx_seq_one_letter_code
_entity_poly.pdbx_strand_id
1 'polypeptide(L)'
;INQKRLYEEQIANWQKQTGYLAGKLNFDTMSRLYSKRFDAAKAAMFFNETFLRTNEFTVRAMQLNKKEVIGPKNSPKKQYVVFKDNSSEWDAPLDKEVMAALLKNYKDKVDAKYLPKFYKTIETKFGGDYTKFVDDLYNTSFLMKSGKKIYIKNKSYLKDAGVQYGLDLLEILGQLSADRSEFNDSIYQQEKYLCAAKLRMEEDLPHYSDANFTMRLSYGQVGGFLLGGKPSGYY
;
A
#
# COMPACT_ATOMS: atom_id res chain seq x y z
N ILE A 1 -2.38 2.36 -24.26
CA ILE A 1 -3.72 1.74 -24.05
C ILE A 1 -4.17 1.04 -25.33
N ASN A 2 -4.17 1.70 -26.49
CA ASN A 2 -4.65 1.09 -27.76
C ASN A 2 -3.86 -0.15 -28.18
N GLN A 3 -2.52 -0.15 -28.03
CA GLN A 3 -1.70 -1.33 -28.35
C GLN A 3 -2.04 -2.54 -27.45
N LYS A 4 -2.33 -2.31 -26.18
CA LYS A 4 -2.73 -3.40 -25.27
C LYS A 4 -4.09 -4.00 -25.66
N ARG A 5 -5.06 -3.16 -26.04
CA ARG A 5 -6.37 -3.63 -26.52
C ARG A 5 -6.25 -4.45 -27.80
N LEU A 6 -5.48 -3.98 -28.77
CA LEU A 6 -5.21 -4.73 -30.00
C LEU A 6 -4.57 -6.09 -29.71
N TYR A 7 -3.66 -6.14 -28.76
CA TYR A 7 -3.01 -7.38 -28.36
C TYR A 7 -3.98 -8.35 -27.64
N GLU A 8 -4.86 -7.86 -26.81
CA GLU A 8 -5.93 -8.64 -26.19
C GLU A 8 -6.88 -9.21 -27.27
N GLU A 9 -7.24 -8.43 -28.26
CA GLU A 9 -8.05 -8.88 -29.41
C GLU A 9 -7.32 -9.94 -30.24
N GLN A 10 -6.02 -9.80 -30.45
CA GLN A 10 -5.20 -10.81 -31.14
C GLN A 10 -5.21 -12.14 -30.40
N ILE A 11 -4.99 -12.12 -29.08
CA ILE A 11 -5.05 -13.34 -28.25
C ILE A 11 -6.44 -13.96 -28.28
N ALA A 12 -7.50 -13.15 -28.16
CA ALA A 12 -8.88 -13.64 -28.18
C ALA A 12 -9.23 -14.29 -29.53
N ASN A 13 -8.81 -13.71 -30.64
CA ASN A 13 -9.01 -14.27 -31.99
C ASN A 13 -8.21 -15.56 -32.21
N TRP A 14 -6.94 -15.58 -31.80
CA TRP A 14 -6.10 -16.79 -31.83
C TRP A 14 -6.71 -17.91 -31.00
N GLN A 15 -7.21 -17.61 -29.79
CA GLN A 15 -7.88 -18.59 -28.93
C GLN A 15 -9.14 -19.17 -29.60
N LYS A 16 -9.94 -18.34 -30.28
CA LYS A 16 -11.12 -18.82 -31.03
C LYS A 16 -10.74 -19.77 -32.18
N GLN A 17 -9.63 -19.47 -32.88
CA GLN A 17 -9.15 -20.29 -34.01
C GLN A 17 -8.56 -21.61 -33.54
N THR A 18 -7.80 -21.62 -32.46
CA THR A 18 -7.06 -22.82 -32.00
C THR A 18 -7.81 -23.64 -30.96
N GLY A 19 -8.82 -23.08 -30.29
CA GLY A 19 -9.49 -23.70 -29.17
C GLY A 19 -8.63 -23.76 -27.89
N TYR A 20 -7.42 -23.19 -27.89
CA TYR A 20 -6.50 -23.27 -26.74
C TYR A 20 -7.06 -22.51 -25.53
N LEU A 21 -7.11 -23.17 -24.38
CA LEU A 21 -7.72 -22.65 -23.13
C LEU A 21 -9.18 -22.16 -23.29
N ALA A 22 -9.92 -22.71 -24.27
CA ALA A 22 -11.34 -22.39 -24.44
C ALA A 22 -12.12 -22.64 -23.14
N GLY A 23 -12.91 -21.66 -22.71
CA GLY A 23 -13.68 -21.68 -21.47
C GLY A 23 -12.85 -21.45 -20.20
N LYS A 24 -11.51 -21.37 -20.26
CA LYS A 24 -10.63 -21.08 -19.11
C LYS A 24 -10.16 -19.63 -19.09
N LEU A 25 -9.54 -19.14 -20.17
CA LEU A 25 -9.20 -17.73 -20.32
C LEU A 25 -10.40 -16.95 -20.81
N ASN A 26 -10.81 -15.93 -20.04
CA ASN A 26 -11.93 -15.07 -20.41
C ASN A 26 -11.66 -13.63 -19.96
N PHE A 27 -11.49 -12.73 -20.93
CA PHE A 27 -11.19 -11.32 -20.68
C PHE A 27 -12.33 -10.57 -19.97
N ASP A 28 -13.59 -10.91 -20.23
CA ASP A 28 -14.73 -10.30 -19.52
C ASP A 28 -14.76 -10.71 -18.06
N THR A 29 -14.44 -11.97 -17.78
CA THR A 29 -14.31 -12.44 -16.40
C THR A 29 -13.16 -11.74 -15.69
N MET A 30 -12.01 -11.60 -16.34
CA MET A 30 -10.86 -10.88 -15.81
C MET A 30 -11.23 -9.41 -15.52
N SER A 31 -11.82 -8.71 -16.48
CA SER A 31 -12.27 -7.33 -16.32
C SER A 31 -13.23 -7.17 -15.14
N ARG A 32 -14.20 -8.07 -14.99
CA ARG A 32 -15.16 -8.08 -13.88
C ARG A 32 -14.50 -8.30 -12.53
N LEU A 33 -13.52 -9.21 -12.43
CA LEU A 33 -12.76 -9.47 -11.20
C LEU A 33 -11.94 -8.25 -10.78
N TYR A 34 -11.24 -7.62 -11.73
CA TYR A 34 -10.51 -6.38 -11.47
C TYR A 34 -11.42 -5.22 -11.05
N SER A 35 -12.59 -5.10 -11.70
CA SER A 35 -13.57 -4.07 -11.34
C SER A 35 -14.10 -4.25 -9.90
N LYS A 36 -14.39 -5.48 -9.50
CA LYS A 36 -14.82 -5.79 -8.12
C LYS A 36 -13.75 -5.47 -7.07
N ARG A 37 -12.48 -5.69 -7.41
CA ARG A 37 -11.34 -5.41 -6.54
C ARG A 37 -10.94 -3.93 -6.50
N PHE A 38 -11.40 -3.13 -7.48
CA PHE A 38 -10.89 -1.78 -7.73
C PHE A 38 -10.98 -0.85 -6.53
N ASP A 39 -12.13 -0.79 -5.85
CA ASP A 39 -12.33 0.13 -4.72
C ASP A 39 -11.43 -0.21 -3.54
N ALA A 40 -11.26 -1.50 -3.22
CA ALA A 40 -10.34 -1.95 -2.19
C ALA A 40 -8.87 -1.66 -2.56
N ALA A 41 -8.50 -1.85 -3.83
CA ALA A 41 -7.16 -1.56 -4.32
C ALA A 41 -6.85 -0.05 -4.30
N LYS A 42 -7.81 0.78 -4.73
CA LYS A 42 -7.73 2.23 -4.66
C LYS A 42 -7.60 2.70 -3.21
N ALA A 43 -8.47 2.23 -2.33
CA ALA A 43 -8.43 2.59 -0.91
C ALA A 43 -7.11 2.18 -0.25
N ALA A 44 -6.57 0.99 -0.58
CA ALA A 44 -5.27 0.55 -0.07
C ALA A 44 -4.10 1.42 -0.56
N MET A 45 -4.14 1.90 -1.80
CA MET A 45 -3.15 2.84 -2.32
C MET A 45 -3.18 4.15 -1.52
N PHE A 46 -4.36 4.76 -1.37
CA PHE A 46 -4.51 5.96 -0.56
C PHE A 46 -4.13 5.75 0.90
N PHE A 47 -4.46 4.57 1.48
CA PHE A 47 -4.06 4.21 2.84
C PHE A 47 -2.55 4.20 3.01
N ASN A 48 -1.83 3.57 2.07
CA ASN A 48 -0.36 3.52 2.11
C ASN A 48 0.26 4.93 2.06
N GLU A 49 -0.21 5.77 1.14
CA GLU A 49 0.33 7.12 0.97
C GLU A 49 -0.05 8.05 2.14
N THR A 50 -1.24 7.88 2.72
CA THR A 50 -1.69 8.72 3.83
C THR A 50 -1.09 8.30 5.17
N PHE A 51 -1.00 6.99 5.45
CA PHE A 51 -0.76 6.51 6.81
C PHE A 51 0.57 5.76 7.00
N LEU A 52 1.14 5.13 5.96
CA LEU A 52 2.29 4.26 6.14
C LEU A 52 3.63 4.90 5.78
N ARG A 53 3.65 5.97 4.99
CA ARG A 53 4.89 6.51 4.42
C ARG A 53 5.20 7.96 4.76
N THR A 54 4.25 8.71 5.29
CA THR A 54 4.35 10.17 5.30
C THR A 54 4.27 10.82 6.67
N ASN A 55 3.93 10.06 7.72
CA ASN A 55 3.66 10.67 9.03
C ASN A 55 4.26 9.86 10.17
N GLU A 56 5.18 10.48 10.93
CA GLU A 56 5.88 9.83 12.04
C GLU A 56 4.94 9.49 13.21
N PHE A 57 3.98 10.35 13.51
CA PHE A 57 2.98 10.05 14.54
C PHE A 57 2.19 8.78 14.21
N THR A 58 1.74 8.66 12.98
CA THR A 58 1.00 7.48 12.51
C THR A 58 1.85 6.22 12.57
N VAL A 59 3.12 6.31 12.15
CA VAL A 59 4.07 5.19 12.23
C VAL A 59 4.22 4.74 13.69
N ARG A 60 4.37 5.66 14.64
CA ARG A 60 4.43 5.35 16.08
C ARG A 60 3.15 4.69 16.58
N ALA A 61 1.98 5.22 16.21
CA ALA A 61 0.68 4.69 16.59
C ALA A 61 0.47 3.24 16.11
N MET A 62 0.80 2.96 14.86
CA MET A 62 0.66 1.62 14.27
C MET A 62 1.72 0.62 14.75
N GLN A 63 2.94 1.09 15.05
CA GLN A 63 4.02 0.24 15.52
C GLN A 63 3.93 -0.10 17.02
N LEU A 64 3.07 0.54 17.79
CA LEU A 64 2.99 0.29 19.24
C LEU A 64 2.80 -1.20 19.55
N ASN A 65 1.95 -1.89 18.81
CA ASN A 65 1.72 -3.33 18.97
C ASN A 65 2.93 -4.21 18.60
N LYS A 66 3.90 -3.65 17.86
CA LYS A 66 5.16 -4.30 17.47
C LYS A 66 6.33 -3.90 18.36
N LYS A 67 6.16 -2.93 19.27
CA LYS A 67 7.20 -2.52 20.20
C LYS A 67 7.46 -3.61 21.23
N GLU A 68 8.72 -3.85 21.47
CA GLU A 68 9.15 -4.76 22.54
C GLU A 68 8.74 -4.19 23.90
N VAL A 69 7.98 -4.97 24.67
CA VAL A 69 7.63 -4.64 26.04
C VAL A 69 8.80 -5.05 26.92
N ILE A 70 9.43 -4.07 27.54
CA ILE A 70 10.60 -4.26 28.40
C ILE A 70 10.12 -4.44 29.86
N GLY A 71 10.69 -5.41 30.55
CA GLY A 71 10.43 -5.65 31.98
C GLY A 71 9.95 -7.07 32.30
N PRO A 72 9.88 -7.44 33.58
CA PRO A 72 9.54 -8.79 34.03
C PRO A 72 8.11 -9.18 33.62
N LYS A 73 7.94 -10.32 32.95
CA LYS A 73 6.62 -10.84 32.54
C LYS A 73 5.64 -10.97 33.71
N ASN A 74 6.15 -11.35 34.89
CA ASN A 74 5.34 -11.56 36.10
C ASN A 74 5.04 -10.26 36.89
N SER A 75 5.48 -9.11 36.42
CA SER A 75 5.24 -7.82 37.05
C SER A 75 4.75 -6.79 36.04
N PRO A 76 3.45 -6.83 35.63
CA PRO A 76 2.90 -5.90 34.65
C PRO A 76 3.10 -4.42 35.00
N LYS A 77 3.19 -4.11 36.32
CA LYS A 77 3.45 -2.75 36.79
C LYS A 77 4.84 -2.21 36.42
N LYS A 78 5.78 -3.11 36.09
CA LYS A 78 7.16 -2.78 35.71
C LYS A 78 7.38 -2.89 34.19
N GLN A 79 6.37 -3.28 33.45
CA GLN A 79 6.44 -3.34 31.96
C GLN A 79 6.27 -1.96 31.37
N TYR A 80 7.11 -1.63 30.41
CA TYR A 80 7.08 -0.35 29.71
C TYR A 80 7.52 -0.48 28.24
N VAL A 81 7.16 0.50 27.44
CA VAL A 81 7.70 0.72 26.08
C VAL A 81 8.48 2.02 26.04
N VAL A 82 9.44 2.10 25.13
CA VAL A 82 10.22 3.32 24.88
C VAL A 82 10.19 3.62 23.38
N PHE A 83 9.86 4.85 23.03
CA PHE A 83 10.07 5.36 21.68
C PHE A 83 11.46 5.97 21.59
N LYS A 84 12.17 5.70 20.48
CA LYS A 84 13.43 6.36 20.20
C LYS A 84 13.20 7.86 20.07
N ASP A 85 14.17 8.63 20.53
CA ASP A 85 14.18 10.06 20.28
C ASP A 85 14.71 10.33 18.85
N ASN A 86 13.83 10.74 17.97
CA ASN A 86 14.14 11.14 16.59
C ASN A 86 13.92 12.67 16.41
N SER A 87 13.98 13.43 17.53
CA SER A 87 13.66 14.85 17.52
C SER A 87 14.55 15.70 16.59
N SER A 88 15.77 15.23 16.27
CA SER A 88 16.67 15.88 15.33
C SER A 88 16.28 15.71 13.85
N GLU A 89 15.45 14.70 13.55
CA GLU A 89 15.04 14.34 12.19
C GLU A 89 13.55 14.56 11.94
N TRP A 90 12.78 14.89 12.98
CA TRP A 90 11.34 14.99 12.94
C TRP A 90 10.84 16.41 13.19
N ASP A 91 10.33 17.03 12.13
CA ASP A 91 9.63 18.33 12.19
C ASP A 91 8.15 18.09 12.55
N ALA A 92 7.83 18.17 13.85
CA ALA A 92 6.47 17.93 14.32
C ALA A 92 5.45 18.98 13.83
N PRO A 93 5.73 20.28 13.69
CA PRO A 93 4.86 21.24 13.05
C PRO A 93 4.49 20.86 11.61
N LEU A 94 5.48 20.56 10.79
CA LEU A 94 5.26 20.11 9.40
C LEU A 94 4.47 18.81 9.34
N ASP A 95 4.80 17.85 10.20
CA ASP A 95 4.13 16.55 10.26
C ASP A 95 2.62 16.70 10.57
N LYS A 96 2.24 17.64 11.43
CA LYS A 96 0.84 17.97 11.74
C LYS A 96 0.09 18.52 10.52
N GLU A 97 0.67 19.49 9.81
CA GLU A 97 0.05 20.09 8.62
C GLU A 97 -0.16 19.04 7.54
N VAL A 98 0.86 18.24 7.27
CA VAL A 98 0.80 17.13 6.29
C VAL A 98 -0.27 16.11 6.70
N MET A 99 -0.30 15.71 7.98
CA MET A 99 -1.30 14.78 8.48
C MET A 99 -2.73 15.29 8.30
N ALA A 100 -3.00 16.54 8.65
CA ALA A 100 -4.34 17.14 8.52
C ALA A 100 -4.79 17.18 7.04
N ALA A 101 -3.91 17.59 6.13
CA ALA A 101 -4.18 17.64 4.69
C ALA A 101 -4.44 16.22 4.12
N LEU A 102 -3.63 15.24 4.50
CA LEU A 102 -3.76 13.85 4.04
C LEU A 102 -5.02 13.18 4.57
N LEU A 103 -5.41 13.41 5.82
CA LEU A 103 -6.67 12.91 6.38
C LEU A 103 -7.86 13.43 5.59
N LYS A 104 -7.89 14.72 5.25
CA LYS A 104 -8.95 15.30 4.42
C LYS A 104 -8.97 14.65 3.03
N ASN A 105 -7.81 14.55 2.38
CA ASN A 105 -7.71 13.95 1.06
C ASN A 105 -8.17 12.47 1.04
N TYR A 106 -7.82 11.70 2.07
CA TYR A 106 -8.25 10.31 2.21
C TYR A 106 -9.77 10.20 2.26
N LYS A 107 -10.44 11.00 3.11
CA LYS A 107 -11.90 11.04 3.19
C LYS A 107 -12.57 11.37 1.86
N ASP A 108 -12.01 12.34 1.13
CA ASP A 108 -12.59 12.80 -0.14
C ASP A 108 -12.44 11.81 -1.30
N LYS A 109 -11.50 10.88 -1.21
CA LYS A 109 -11.13 9.98 -2.33
C LYS A 109 -11.48 8.52 -2.12
N VAL A 110 -11.75 8.09 -0.89
CA VAL A 110 -11.93 6.70 -0.51
C VAL A 110 -13.38 6.43 -0.13
N ASP A 111 -13.88 5.24 -0.46
CA ASP A 111 -15.24 4.80 -0.11
C ASP A 111 -15.44 4.81 1.41
N ALA A 112 -16.63 5.22 1.84
CA ALA A 112 -16.99 5.37 3.25
C ALA A 112 -16.76 4.09 4.09
N LYS A 113 -16.89 2.92 3.50
CA LYS A 113 -16.64 1.63 4.18
C LYS A 113 -15.20 1.42 4.63
N TYR A 114 -14.25 2.16 4.03
CA TYR A 114 -12.83 2.11 4.39
C TYR A 114 -12.37 3.30 5.23
N LEU A 115 -13.30 4.11 5.74
CA LEU A 115 -12.95 5.20 6.66
C LEU A 115 -12.77 4.67 8.08
N PRO A 116 -11.60 4.88 8.72
CA PRO A 116 -11.39 4.59 10.14
C PRO A 116 -12.42 5.27 11.04
N LYS A 117 -12.70 4.68 12.20
CA LYS A 117 -13.73 5.18 13.13
C LYS A 117 -13.48 6.60 13.64
N PHE A 118 -12.22 7.01 13.71
CA PHE A 118 -11.87 8.36 14.14
C PHE A 118 -12.42 9.47 13.23
N TYR A 119 -12.77 9.19 11.96
CA TYR A 119 -13.45 10.19 11.11
C TYR A 119 -14.79 10.63 11.71
N LYS A 120 -15.52 9.71 12.33
CA LYS A 120 -16.73 10.06 13.07
C LYS A 120 -16.41 10.99 14.26
N THR A 121 -15.31 10.77 14.92
CA THR A 121 -14.84 11.65 16.02
C THR A 121 -14.46 13.03 15.49
N ILE A 122 -13.82 13.12 14.33
CA ILE A 122 -13.50 14.41 13.68
C ILE A 122 -14.79 15.21 13.45
N GLU A 123 -15.82 14.58 12.90
CA GLU A 123 -17.11 15.24 12.63
C GLU A 123 -17.83 15.67 13.93
N THR A 124 -17.93 14.74 14.90
CA THR A 124 -18.79 14.98 16.08
C THR A 124 -18.12 15.82 17.16
N LYS A 125 -16.82 15.66 17.39
CA LYS A 125 -16.09 16.37 18.46
C LYS A 125 -15.37 17.63 17.95
N PHE A 126 -14.90 17.61 16.69
CA PHE A 126 -14.08 18.69 16.13
C PHE A 126 -14.80 19.47 15.01
N GLY A 127 -16.07 19.16 14.72
CA GLY A 127 -16.84 19.88 13.70
C GLY A 127 -16.29 19.75 12.29
N GLY A 128 -15.59 18.66 11.97
CA GLY A 128 -14.93 18.45 10.68
C GLY A 128 -13.56 19.13 10.54
N ASP A 129 -13.02 19.70 11.60
CA ASP A 129 -11.73 20.39 11.60
C ASP A 129 -10.58 19.40 11.83
N TYR A 130 -9.90 19.03 10.77
CA TYR A 130 -8.79 18.08 10.79
C TYR A 130 -7.59 18.61 11.55
N THR A 131 -7.32 19.90 11.50
CA THR A 131 -6.20 20.55 12.19
C THR A 131 -6.37 20.45 13.70
N LYS A 132 -7.58 20.77 14.21
CA LYS A 132 -7.89 20.63 15.63
C LYS A 132 -7.80 19.18 16.11
N PHE A 133 -8.25 18.23 15.30
CA PHE A 133 -8.13 16.80 15.62
C PHE A 133 -6.66 16.37 15.75
N VAL A 134 -5.83 16.75 14.77
CA VAL A 134 -4.40 16.43 14.79
C VAL A 134 -3.71 17.11 15.97
N ASP A 135 -4.00 18.38 16.24
CA ASP A 135 -3.47 19.07 17.41
C ASP A 135 -3.85 18.38 18.73
N ASP A 136 -5.10 17.93 18.87
CA ASP A 136 -5.55 17.17 20.06
C ASP A 136 -4.73 15.87 20.21
N LEU A 137 -4.51 15.12 19.11
CA LEU A 137 -3.69 13.91 19.13
C LEU A 137 -2.26 14.17 19.61
N TYR A 138 -1.60 15.17 19.03
CA TYR A 138 -0.21 15.50 19.36
C TYR A 138 -0.04 16.04 20.78
N ASN A 139 -1.01 16.80 21.28
CA ASN A 139 -0.95 17.40 22.61
C ASN A 139 -1.30 16.41 23.73
N THR A 140 -2.19 15.44 23.46
CA THR A 140 -2.72 14.56 24.51
C THR A 140 -2.08 13.17 24.53
N SER A 141 -1.64 12.64 23.38
CA SER A 141 -1.10 11.29 23.29
C SER A 141 0.30 11.15 23.91
N PHE A 142 0.51 10.05 24.57
CA PHE A 142 1.83 9.68 25.06
C PHE A 142 2.81 9.31 23.94
N LEU A 143 2.33 9.05 22.73
CA LEU A 143 3.16 8.73 21.57
C LEU A 143 4.18 9.83 21.24
N MET A 144 3.88 11.07 21.67
CA MET A 144 4.77 12.22 21.55
C MET A 144 5.91 12.24 22.60
N LYS A 145 5.89 11.35 23.59
CA LYS A 145 6.89 11.31 24.67
C LYS A 145 8.08 10.45 24.27
N SER A 146 9.00 11.02 23.47
CA SER A 146 10.24 10.36 23.07
C SER A 146 11.18 10.12 24.26
N GLY A 147 11.92 9.00 24.24
CA GLY A 147 12.93 8.67 25.25
C GLY A 147 12.39 8.34 26.64
N LYS A 148 11.10 8.54 26.93
CA LYS A 148 10.49 8.26 28.22
C LYS A 148 9.96 6.83 28.29
N LYS A 149 10.06 6.23 29.48
CA LYS A 149 9.43 4.93 29.78
C LYS A 149 7.93 5.11 29.94
N ILE A 150 7.15 4.42 29.13
CA ILE A 150 5.69 4.44 29.17
C ILE A 150 5.22 3.11 29.74
N TYR A 151 4.78 3.12 31.00
CA TYR A 151 4.38 1.91 31.70
C TYR A 151 3.01 1.42 31.22
N ILE A 152 2.96 0.17 30.77
CA ILE A 152 1.77 -0.49 30.26
C ILE A 152 1.08 -1.24 31.41
N LYS A 153 0.47 -0.48 32.31
CA LYS A 153 -0.27 -1.07 33.46
C LYS A 153 -1.74 -1.29 33.09
N ASN A 154 -2.23 -2.50 33.25
CA ASN A 154 -3.66 -2.84 33.17
C ASN A 154 -4.33 -2.39 31.84
N LYS A 155 -3.58 -2.37 30.73
CA LYS A 155 -4.07 -1.90 29.41
C LYS A 155 -4.58 -0.45 29.42
N SER A 156 -4.19 0.36 30.39
CA SER A 156 -4.61 1.78 30.49
C SER A 156 -4.15 2.60 29.29
N TYR A 157 -3.06 2.21 28.63
CA TYR A 157 -2.57 2.82 27.40
C TYR A 157 -3.57 2.72 26.24
N LEU A 158 -4.48 1.74 26.25
CA LEU A 158 -5.53 1.62 25.25
C LEU A 158 -6.55 2.78 25.29
N LYS A 159 -6.55 3.59 26.36
CA LYS A 159 -7.40 4.79 26.45
C LYS A 159 -6.77 6.02 25.80
N ASP A 160 -5.50 5.95 25.43
CA ASP A 160 -4.81 7.04 24.77
C ASP A 160 -5.37 7.28 23.36
N ALA A 161 -5.61 8.55 23.00
CA ALA A 161 -6.23 8.92 21.72
C ALA A 161 -5.37 8.48 20.52
N GLY A 162 -4.05 8.61 20.60
CA GLY A 162 -3.13 8.17 19.56
C GLY A 162 -3.09 6.65 19.40
N VAL A 163 -3.23 5.90 20.51
CA VAL A 163 -3.34 4.44 20.47
C VAL A 163 -4.65 4.02 19.80
N GLN A 164 -5.78 4.65 20.14
CA GLN A 164 -7.06 4.37 19.50
C GLN A 164 -7.02 4.70 18.01
N TYR A 165 -6.42 5.83 17.64
CA TYR A 165 -6.17 6.18 16.24
C TYR A 165 -5.38 5.06 15.50
N GLY A 166 -4.31 4.57 16.09
CA GLY A 166 -3.52 3.47 15.51
C GLY A 166 -4.29 2.15 15.40
N LEU A 167 -5.14 1.83 16.38
CA LEU A 167 -5.99 0.63 16.35
C LEU A 167 -7.05 0.71 15.26
N ASP A 168 -7.69 1.87 15.08
CA ASP A 168 -8.65 2.10 14.00
C ASP A 168 -7.99 1.91 12.62
N LEU A 169 -6.75 2.37 12.45
CA LEU A 169 -5.98 2.15 11.22
C LEU A 169 -5.66 0.68 10.98
N LEU A 170 -5.28 -0.06 12.03
CA LEU A 170 -4.99 -1.50 11.91
C LEU A 170 -6.24 -2.30 11.55
N GLU A 171 -7.41 -1.92 12.05
CA GLU A 171 -8.69 -2.53 11.69
C GLU A 171 -8.97 -2.35 10.18
N ILE A 172 -8.84 -1.12 9.68
CA ILE A 172 -9.03 -0.83 8.23
C ILE A 172 -7.97 -1.53 7.37
N LEU A 173 -6.73 -1.58 7.81
CA LEU A 173 -5.67 -2.31 7.10
C LEU A 173 -6.00 -3.80 6.96
N GLY A 174 -6.55 -4.41 8.02
CA GLY A 174 -7.05 -5.79 8.01
C GLY A 174 -8.19 -5.97 7.01
N GLN A 175 -9.18 -5.08 7.02
CA GLN A 175 -10.31 -5.10 6.10
C GLN A 175 -9.86 -4.93 4.64
N LEU A 176 -9.01 -3.95 4.36
CA LEU A 176 -8.44 -3.73 3.02
C LEU A 176 -7.66 -4.95 2.51
N SER A 177 -6.93 -5.61 3.41
CA SER A 177 -6.20 -6.84 3.06
C SER A 177 -7.17 -7.97 2.69
N ALA A 178 -8.23 -8.17 3.48
CA ALA A 178 -9.25 -9.18 3.22
C ALA A 178 -10.00 -8.92 1.90
N ASP A 179 -10.52 -7.70 1.72
CA ASP A 179 -11.30 -7.32 0.52
C ASP A 179 -10.45 -7.39 -0.77
N ARG A 180 -9.13 -7.11 -0.68
CA ARG A 180 -8.22 -7.27 -1.81
C ARG A 180 -7.88 -8.73 -2.10
N SER A 181 -7.79 -9.56 -1.08
CA SER A 181 -7.42 -10.98 -1.24
C SER A 181 -8.58 -11.84 -1.74
N GLU A 182 -9.82 -11.42 -1.54
CA GLU A 182 -11.02 -12.18 -1.94
C GLU A 182 -10.98 -12.65 -3.41
N PHE A 183 -10.46 -11.82 -4.31
CA PHE A 183 -10.42 -12.11 -5.75
C PHE A 183 -9.03 -12.51 -6.26
N ASN A 184 -8.00 -12.52 -5.40
CA ASN A 184 -6.62 -12.74 -5.83
C ASN A 184 -6.41 -14.07 -6.54
N ASP A 185 -6.93 -15.16 -6.00
CA ASP A 185 -6.75 -16.49 -6.60
C ASP A 185 -7.40 -16.58 -7.98
N SER A 186 -8.60 -16.03 -8.12
CA SER A 186 -9.33 -16.00 -9.40
C SER A 186 -8.61 -15.12 -10.43
N ILE A 187 -8.11 -13.95 -10.03
CA ILE A 187 -7.32 -13.07 -10.90
C ILE A 187 -6.04 -13.77 -11.29
N TYR A 188 -5.31 -14.34 -10.35
CA TYR A 188 -4.06 -15.06 -10.59
C TYR A 188 -4.24 -16.22 -11.56
N GLN A 189 -5.35 -16.98 -11.48
CA GLN A 189 -5.64 -18.04 -12.43
C GLN A 189 -5.88 -17.48 -13.84
N GLN A 190 -6.61 -16.38 -13.99
CA GLN A 190 -6.80 -15.74 -15.30
C GLN A 190 -5.49 -15.19 -15.87
N GLU A 191 -4.64 -14.59 -15.04
CA GLU A 191 -3.30 -14.12 -15.44
C GLU A 191 -2.40 -15.28 -15.88
N LYS A 192 -2.45 -16.43 -15.20
CA LYS A 192 -1.73 -17.63 -15.64
C LYS A 192 -2.20 -18.12 -17.00
N TYR A 193 -3.51 -18.16 -17.22
CA TYR A 193 -4.06 -18.53 -18.52
C TYR A 193 -3.68 -17.56 -19.62
N LEU A 194 -3.69 -16.27 -19.32
CA LEU A 194 -3.23 -15.23 -20.25
C LEU A 194 -1.74 -15.39 -20.59
N CYS A 195 -0.90 -15.63 -19.59
CA CYS A 195 0.52 -15.88 -19.79
C CYS A 195 0.75 -17.14 -20.66
N ALA A 196 0.05 -18.22 -20.36
CA ALA A 196 0.15 -19.46 -21.14
C ALA A 196 -0.33 -19.28 -22.59
N ALA A 197 -1.42 -18.55 -22.81
CA ALA A 197 -1.91 -18.24 -24.16
C ALA A 197 -0.90 -17.39 -24.93
N LYS A 198 -0.32 -16.38 -24.30
CA LYS A 198 0.72 -15.54 -24.89
C LYS A 198 1.94 -16.37 -25.33
N LEU A 199 2.50 -17.14 -24.41
CA LEU A 199 3.67 -17.99 -24.69
C LEU A 199 3.39 -18.99 -25.84
N ARG A 200 2.19 -19.55 -25.90
CA ARG A 200 1.82 -20.49 -26.94
C ARG A 200 1.55 -19.82 -28.28
N MET A 201 0.95 -18.63 -28.28
CA MET A 201 0.71 -17.86 -29.50
C MET A 201 2.02 -17.35 -30.14
N GLU A 202 3.02 -17.06 -29.32
CA GLU A 202 4.31 -16.52 -29.71
C GLU A 202 5.45 -17.56 -29.61
N GLU A 203 5.14 -18.87 -29.75
CA GLU A 203 6.13 -19.95 -29.53
C GLU A 203 7.36 -19.87 -30.43
N ASP A 204 7.23 -19.25 -31.61
CA ASP A 204 8.33 -19.03 -32.55
C ASP A 204 9.20 -17.80 -32.22
N LEU A 205 8.79 -17.01 -31.21
CA LEU A 205 9.54 -15.82 -30.78
C LEU A 205 10.43 -16.15 -29.58
N PRO A 206 11.58 -15.48 -29.45
CA PRO A 206 12.44 -15.68 -28.27
C PRO A 206 11.77 -15.14 -26.99
N HIS A 207 11.61 -16.00 -25.99
CA HIS A 207 11.11 -15.64 -24.69
C HIS A 207 12.23 -15.65 -23.66
N TYR A 208 12.30 -14.60 -22.84
CA TYR A 208 13.26 -14.49 -21.77
C TYR A 208 12.55 -14.72 -20.42
N SER A 209 13.24 -15.42 -19.50
CA SER A 209 12.75 -15.56 -18.14
C SER A 209 12.72 -14.19 -17.45
N ASP A 210 11.74 -13.99 -16.58
CA ASP A 210 11.72 -12.82 -15.70
C ASP A 210 12.93 -12.78 -14.75
N ALA A 211 13.20 -11.64 -14.13
CA ALA A 211 14.30 -11.49 -13.20
C ALA A 211 14.13 -12.41 -11.98
N ASN A 212 15.03 -13.36 -11.82
CA ASN A 212 15.01 -14.40 -10.78
C ASN A 212 16.32 -14.46 -9.97
N PHE A 213 17.04 -13.34 -9.90
CA PHE A 213 18.36 -13.22 -9.26
C PHE A 213 19.48 -14.06 -9.87
N THR A 214 19.26 -14.74 -11.00
CA THR A 214 20.34 -15.35 -11.75
C THR A 214 21.15 -14.28 -12.50
N MET A 215 22.43 -14.55 -12.68
CA MET A 215 23.32 -13.64 -13.40
C MET A 215 22.87 -13.50 -14.87
N ARG A 216 22.73 -12.25 -15.32
CA ARG A 216 22.47 -11.92 -16.72
C ARG A 216 23.65 -11.12 -17.26
N LEU A 217 24.14 -11.53 -18.43
CA LEU A 217 25.20 -10.84 -19.13
C LEU A 217 24.61 -10.04 -20.28
N SER A 218 24.83 -8.73 -20.28
CA SER A 218 24.55 -7.87 -21.43
C SER A 218 25.89 -7.57 -22.12
N TYR A 219 25.94 -7.76 -23.41
CA TYR A 219 27.12 -7.45 -24.21
C TYR A 219 26.69 -6.88 -25.56
N GLY A 220 27.60 -6.15 -26.20
CA GLY A 220 27.40 -5.58 -27.51
C GLY A 220 28.70 -5.01 -28.06
N GLN A 221 28.70 -4.69 -29.34
CA GLN A 221 29.80 -3.99 -29.99
C GLN A 221 29.55 -2.49 -29.92
N VAL A 222 30.59 -1.73 -29.66
CA VAL A 222 30.55 -0.27 -29.74
C VAL A 222 30.39 0.11 -31.22
N GLY A 223 29.36 0.87 -31.52
CA GLY A 223 29.05 1.33 -32.86
C GLY A 223 28.60 2.78 -32.88
N GLY A 224 28.75 3.43 -34.00
CA GLY A 224 28.22 4.77 -34.22
C GLY A 224 26.70 4.72 -34.44
N PHE A 225 26.02 5.82 -34.21
CA PHE A 225 24.60 6.03 -34.54
C PHE A 225 24.42 7.29 -35.36
N LEU A 226 23.29 7.44 -36.00
CA LEU A 226 22.96 8.63 -36.78
C LEU A 226 22.23 9.64 -35.88
N LEU A 227 22.78 10.83 -35.75
CA LEU A 227 22.15 11.96 -35.09
C LEU A 227 21.81 13.03 -36.15
N GLY A 228 20.52 13.30 -36.36
CA GLY A 228 20.09 14.24 -37.41
C GLY A 228 20.54 13.86 -38.83
N GLY A 229 20.62 12.58 -39.14
CA GLY A 229 21.08 12.06 -40.43
C GLY A 229 22.60 12.07 -40.63
N LYS A 230 23.39 12.49 -39.65
CA LYS A 230 24.86 12.48 -39.70
C LYS A 230 25.42 11.39 -38.78
N PRO A 231 26.46 10.65 -39.18
CA PRO A 231 27.12 9.69 -38.31
C PRO A 231 27.69 10.38 -37.09
N SER A 232 27.31 9.91 -35.87
CA SER A 232 28.04 10.28 -34.67
C SER A 232 29.27 9.41 -34.52
N GLY A 233 30.31 9.93 -33.86
CA GLY A 233 31.48 9.15 -33.54
C GLY A 233 31.20 8.00 -32.55
N TYR A 234 32.21 7.18 -32.27
CA TYR A 234 32.16 6.08 -31.30
C TYR A 234 32.31 6.59 -29.86
N TYR A 235 31.39 7.42 -29.38
CA TYR A 235 31.39 7.90 -27.98
C TYR A 235 30.01 7.84 -27.42
#